data_7978e51f1fae151497aa7691eaf36096
#
_entry.id   7978e51f1fae151497aa7691eaf36096
#
_cell.length_a   1.000
_cell.length_b   1.000
_cell.length_c   1.000
_cell.angle_alpha   90.00
_cell.angle_beta   90.00
_cell.angle_gamma   90.00
#
_symmetry.space_group_name_H-M   'P 1'
#
loop_
_entity.id
_entity.type
_entity.pdbx_description
1 polymer ?
#
loop_
_entity_poly.entity_id
_entity_poly.type
_entity_poly.pdbx_seq_one_letter_code
_entity_poly.pdbx_strand_id
1 'polypeptide(L)'
;GLRIGEICGLQWGDFDLKLGILKINRTVCRISCGNGHTKVVIQTPKTRTSRREIPIPRQLLVILKKLRGNTSNSTWFLSGNESKPTEPRCYRKSIKAYLKQATVRQVRPHALRHTFATTCLQAGCDVKTLSELLGHANANITLQRYVHSDLSRKRREMNRIFSHQVS
;
A
#
# COMPACT_ATOMS: atom_id res chain seq x y z
N GLY A 1 1.30 2.51 0.39
CA GLY A 1 1.17 1.74 1.63
C GLY A 1 0.72 0.29 1.45
N LEU A 2 0.55 -0.20 0.22
CA LEU A 2 0.13 -1.57 -0.06
C LEU A 2 1.16 -2.62 0.38
N ARG A 3 0.68 -3.83 0.70
CA ARG A 3 1.56 -5.00 0.87
C ARG A 3 2.08 -5.46 -0.49
N ILE A 4 3.28 -6.03 -0.53
CA ILE A 4 3.89 -6.50 -1.79
C ILE A 4 2.99 -7.50 -2.54
N GLY A 5 2.35 -8.42 -1.84
CA GLY A 5 1.42 -9.37 -2.47
C GLY A 5 0.16 -8.71 -3.01
N GLU A 6 -0.33 -7.65 -2.39
CA GLU A 6 -1.45 -6.85 -2.87
C GLU A 6 -1.08 -6.14 -4.18
N ILE A 7 0.09 -5.47 -4.22
CA ILE A 7 0.57 -4.79 -5.44
C ILE A 7 0.71 -5.80 -6.60
N CYS A 8 1.31 -6.97 -6.33
CA CYS A 8 1.46 -8.02 -7.34
C CYS A 8 0.12 -8.60 -7.82
N GLY A 9 -0.92 -8.48 -6.98
CA GLY A 9 -2.26 -8.98 -7.28
C GLY A 9 -3.20 -7.96 -7.96
N LEU A 10 -2.73 -6.76 -8.27
CA LEU A 10 -3.58 -5.75 -8.91
C LEU A 10 -3.82 -6.08 -10.39
N GLN A 11 -5.06 -5.88 -10.81
CA GLN A 11 -5.48 -5.82 -12.21
C GLN A 11 -6.01 -4.41 -12.53
N TRP A 12 -6.06 -4.05 -13.81
CA TRP A 12 -6.58 -2.76 -14.19
C TRP A 12 -8.06 -2.56 -13.81
N GLY A 13 -8.85 -3.63 -13.72
CA GLY A 13 -10.24 -3.58 -13.25
C GLY A 13 -10.38 -3.22 -11.76
N ASP A 14 -9.30 -3.24 -10.97
CA ASP A 14 -9.32 -2.82 -9.57
C ASP A 14 -9.27 -1.28 -9.41
N PHE A 15 -8.92 -0.56 -10.48
CA PHE A 15 -8.82 0.90 -10.48
C PHE A 15 -10.10 1.52 -11.05
N ASP A 16 -10.93 2.09 -10.19
CA ASP A 16 -11.98 3.00 -10.63
C ASP A 16 -11.39 4.40 -10.87
N LEU A 17 -10.96 4.64 -12.10
CA LEU A 17 -10.31 5.90 -12.47
C LEU A 17 -11.29 7.08 -12.60
N LYS A 18 -12.61 6.82 -12.61
CA LYS A 18 -13.64 7.87 -12.58
C LYS A 18 -13.82 8.38 -11.15
N LEU A 19 -14.03 7.46 -10.21
CA LEU A 19 -14.17 7.79 -8.78
C LEU A 19 -12.84 8.03 -8.07
N GLY A 20 -11.71 7.65 -8.68
CA GLY A 20 -10.39 7.76 -8.04
C GLY A 20 -10.21 6.77 -6.89
N ILE A 21 -10.69 5.55 -7.03
CA ILE A 21 -10.67 4.51 -6.00
C ILE A 21 -9.90 3.29 -6.49
N LEU A 22 -9.07 2.73 -5.63
CA LEU A 22 -8.39 1.45 -5.82
C LEU A 22 -9.00 0.41 -4.89
N LYS A 23 -9.45 -0.73 -5.44
CA LYS A 23 -10.00 -1.88 -4.70
C LYS A 23 -8.94 -2.94 -4.48
N ILE A 24 -8.75 -3.37 -3.23
CA ILE A 24 -7.83 -4.46 -2.89
C ILE A 24 -8.64 -5.75 -2.77
N ASN A 25 -8.63 -6.55 -3.83
CA ASN A 25 -9.46 -7.75 -3.97
C ASN A 25 -8.67 -9.05 -3.86
N ARG A 26 -7.34 -9.02 -4.01
CA ARG A 26 -6.50 -10.22 -4.04
C ARG A 26 -5.07 -9.96 -3.59
N THR A 27 -4.37 -11.04 -3.30
CA THR A 27 -2.95 -11.03 -2.97
C THR A 27 -2.25 -12.19 -3.66
N VAL A 28 -1.05 -11.95 -4.14
CA VAL A 28 -0.16 -12.98 -4.71
C VAL A 28 0.86 -13.35 -3.65
N CYS A 29 0.96 -14.63 -3.36
CA CYS A 29 1.98 -15.14 -2.45
C CYS A 29 2.59 -16.44 -2.99
N ARG A 30 3.71 -16.84 -2.43
CA ARG A 30 4.36 -18.12 -2.70
C ARG A 30 4.21 -18.99 -1.46
N ILE A 31 3.65 -20.18 -1.63
CA ILE A 31 3.47 -21.15 -0.54
C ILE A 31 4.38 -22.35 -0.75
N SER A 32 4.82 -22.97 0.34
CA SER A 32 5.51 -24.24 0.31
C SER A 32 4.50 -25.37 0.04
N CYS A 33 4.90 -26.32 -0.81
CA CYS A 33 4.12 -27.51 -1.15
C CYS A 33 4.74 -28.80 -0.58
N GLY A 34 5.74 -28.68 0.31
CA GLY A 34 6.55 -29.81 0.79
C GLY A 34 7.75 -30.11 -0.12
N ASN A 35 8.67 -30.92 0.36
CA ASN A 35 9.86 -31.42 -0.38
C ASN A 35 10.67 -30.31 -1.09
N GLY A 36 10.75 -29.10 -0.49
CA GLY A 36 11.46 -27.98 -1.10
C GLY A 36 10.73 -27.27 -2.25
N HIS A 37 9.59 -27.81 -2.69
CA HIS A 37 8.80 -27.21 -3.77
C HIS A 37 7.92 -26.07 -3.27
N THR A 38 7.78 -25.04 -4.12
CA THR A 38 6.92 -23.88 -3.82
C THR A 38 6.11 -23.51 -5.04
N LYS A 39 4.87 -23.07 -4.84
CA LYS A 39 4.01 -22.54 -5.91
C LYS A 39 3.54 -21.14 -5.62
N VAL A 40 3.31 -20.38 -6.69
CA VAL A 40 2.65 -19.07 -6.63
C VAL A 40 1.15 -19.29 -6.59
N VAL A 41 0.49 -18.64 -5.65
CA VAL A 41 -0.96 -18.69 -5.51
C VAL A 41 -1.54 -17.27 -5.45
N ILE A 42 -2.70 -17.12 -6.05
CA ILE A 42 -3.54 -15.94 -5.95
C ILE A 42 -4.59 -16.25 -4.90
N GLN A 43 -4.65 -15.45 -3.84
CA GLN A 43 -5.61 -15.62 -2.77
C GLN A 43 -6.50 -14.39 -2.66
N THR A 44 -7.78 -14.60 -2.40
CA THR A 44 -8.64 -13.54 -1.89
C THR A 44 -8.24 -13.24 -0.44
N PRO A 45 -8.26 -11.97 -0.02
CA PRO A 45 -7.96 -11.62 1.35
C PRO A 45 -8.90 -12.35 2.32
N LYS A 46 -8.32 -13.02 3.33
CA LYS A 46 -9.06 -13.88 4.28
C LYS A 46 -9.99 -13.10 5.20
N THR A 47 -9.72 -11.83 5.45
CA THR A 47 -10.50 -11.00 6.37
C THR A 47 -11.19 -9.85 5.64
N ARG A 48 -12.33 -9.41 6.18
CA ARG A 48 -13.08 -8.25 5.67
C ARG A 48 -12.23 -6.99 5.65
N THR A 49 -11.36 -6.80 6.63
CA THR A 49 -10.44 -5.65 6.73
C THR A 49 -9.33 -5.66 5.69
N SER A 50 -9.00 -6.82 5.14
CA SER A 50 -8.01 -6.93 4.06
C SER A 50 -8.59 -6.58 2.69
N ARG A 51 -9.91 -6.72 2.50
CA ARG A 51 -10.64 -6.14 1.36
C ARG A 51 -10.97 -4.70 1.70
N ARG A 52 -10.45 -3.76 0.95
CA ARG A 52 -10.63 -2.34 1.23
C ARG A 52 -10.58 -1.52 -0.04
N GLU A 53 -11.18 -0.37 0.03
CA GLU A 53 -11.09 0.67 -0.98
C GLU A 53 -10.13 1.75 -0.50
N ILE A 54 -9.27 2.21 -1.39
CA ILE A 54 -8.25 3.20 -1.08
C ILE A 54 -8.41 4.36 -2.07
N PRO A 55 -8.63 5.59 -1.59
CA PRO A 55 -8.63 6.77 -2.45
C PRO A 55 -7.27 6.93 -3.15
N ILE A 56 -7.30 7.21 -4.44
CA ILE A 56 -6.12 7.44 -5.26
C ILE A 56 -5.80 8.96 -5.23
N PRO A 57 -4.60 9.37 -4.80
CA PRO A 57 -4.21 10.78 -4.85
C PRO A 57 -4.28 11.33 -6.29
N ARG A 58 -4.69 12.60 -6.42
CA ARG A 58 -4.90 13.25 -7.75
C ARG A 58 -3.69 13.10 -8.68
N GLN A 59 -2.47 13.31 -8.15
CA GLN A 59 -1.24 13.18 -8.92
C GLN A 59 -1.05 11.78 -9.50
N LEU A 60 -1.31 10.74 -8.69
CA LEU A 60 -1.23 9.35 -9.13
C LEU A 60 -2.36 9.01 -10.11
N LEU A 61 -3.55 9.54 -9.90
CA LEU A 61 -4.69 9.33 -10.78
C LEU A 61 -4.42 9.81 -12.21
N VAL A 62 -3.76 10.97 -12.37
CA VAL A 62 -3.35 11.50 -13.68
C VAL A 62 -2.39 10.54 -14.39
N ILE A 63 -1.41 10.00 -13.66
CA ILE A 63 -0.44 9.02 -14.20
C ILE A 63 -1.16 7.74 -14.61
N LEU A 64 -2.03 7.21 -13.76
CA LEU A 64 -2.77 5.98 -14.01
C LEU A 64 -3.70 6.11 -15.22
N LYS A 65 -4.38 7.25 -15.39
CA LYS A 65 -5.20 7.52 -16.57
C LYS A 65 -4.39 7.49 -17.88
N LYS A 66 -3.19 8.08 -17.87
CA LYS A 66 -2.28 8.02 -19.03
C LYS A 66 -1.79 6.60 -19.32
N LEU A 67 -1.45 5.83 -18.28
CA LEU A 67 -0.94 4.46 -18.41
C LEU A 67 -2.03 3.46 -18.83
N ARG A 68 -3.27 3.72 -18.48
CA ARG A 68 -4.39 2.81 -18.75
C ARG A 68 -4.58 2.53 -20.27
N GLY A 69 -4.59 3.57 -21.09
CA GLY A 69 -4.90 3.44 -22.52
C GLY A 69 -6.14 2.56 -22.76
N ASN A 70 -6.04 1.63 -23.71
CA ASN A 70 -7.07 0.65 -24.04
C ASN A 70 -6.87 -0.72 -23.35
N THR A 71 -6.10 -0.76 -22.25
CA THR A 71 -5.78 -2.00 -21.54
C THR A 71 -7.04 -2.63 -20.93
N SER A 72 -7.21 -3.95 -21.08
CA SER A 72 -8.31 -4.73 -20.53
C SER A 72 -8.36 -4.68 -19.01
N ASN A 73 -9.55 -4.84 -18.44
CA ASN A 73 -9.75 -4.94 -16.99
C ASN A 73 -9.08 -6.16 -16.37
N SER A 74 -8.95 -7.26 -17.11
CA SER A 74 -8.31 -8.51 -16.67
C SER A 74 -6.79 -8.45 -16.67
N THR A 75 -6.20 -7.49 -17.36
CA THR A 75 -4.74 -7.34 -17.46
C THR A 75 -4.13 -7.03 -16.09
N TRP A 76 -3.13 -7.82 -15.72
CA TRP A 76 -2.38 -7.60 -14.47
C TRP A 76 -1.57 -6.31 -14.54
N PHE A 77 -1.73 -5.46 -13.55
CA PHE A 77 -1.16 -4.11 -13.53
C PHE A 77 0.37 -4.08 -13.70
N LEU A 78 1.09 -4.98 -13.04
CA LEU A 78 2.56 -4.99 -13.07
C LEU A 78 3.16 -5.79 -14.22
N SER A 79 2.53 -6.88 -14.64
CA SER A 79 3.07 -7.71 -15.72
C SER A 79 2.63 -7.26 -17.11
N GLY A 80 1.55 -6.47 -17.19
CA GLY A 80 0.99 -6.01 -18.47
C GLY A 80 0.35 -7.13 -19.29
N ASN A 81 0.15 -8.32 -18.76
CA ASN A 81 -0.49 -9.43 -19.46
C ASN A 81 -1.71 -9.96 -18.69
N GLU A 82 -2.50 -10.83 -19.32
CA GLU A 82 -3.72 -11.39 -18.74
C GLU A 82 -3.52 -12.76 -18.10
N SER A 83 -2.45 -13.48 -18.45
CA SER A 83 -2.28 -14.88 -18.07
C SER A 83 -1.81 -15.05 -16.63
N LYS A 84 -0.86 -14.24 -16.17
CA LYS A 84 -0.26 -14.40 -14.83
C LYS A 84 0.25 -13.11 -14.23
N PRO A 85 0.13 -12.95 -12.90
CA PRO A 85 0.64 -11.79 -12.17
C PRO A 85 2.17 -11.80 -12.07
N THR A 86 2.74 -10.65 -11.76
CA THR A 86 4.14 -10.56 -11.33
C THR A 86 4.31 -11.22 -9.96
N GLU A 87 5.29 -12.10 -9.81
CA GLU A 87 5.60 -12.69 -8.51
C GLU A 87 6.23 -11.66 -7.55
N PRO A 88 5.92 -11.73 -6.23
CA PRO A 88 6.55 -10.87 -5.23
C PRO A 88 8.08 -10.92 -5.23
N ARG A 89 8.67 -12.08 -5.60
CA ARG A 89 10.12 -12.25 -5.72
C ARG A 89 10.69 -11.42 -6.88
N CYS A 90 10.03 -11.46 -8.04
CA CYS A 90 10.40 -10.69 -9.21
C CYS A 90 10.26 -9.18 -8.94
N TYR A 91 9.14 -8.77 -8.34
CA TYR A 91 8.91 -7.38 -7.96
C TYR A 91 9.99 -6.83 -7.01
N ARG A 92 10.43 -7.64 -6.01
CA ARG A 92 11.55 -7.23 -5.13
C ARG A 92 12.85 -7.00 -5.89
N LYS A 93 13.14 -7.87 -6.88
CA LYS A 93 14.34 -7.69 -7.75
C LYS A 93 14.25 -6.40 -8.56
N SER A 94 13.08 -6.13 -9.17
CA SER A 94 12.86 -4.91 -9.96
C SER A 94 13.00 -3.64 -9.09
N ILE A 95 12.37 -3.59 -7.92
CA ILE A 95 12.51 -2.46 -6.99
C ILE A 95 13.98 -2.24 -6.60
N LYS A 96 14.71 -3.31 -6.29
CA LYS A 96 16.14 -3.22 -5.97
C LYS A 96 16.94 -2.63 -7.13
N ALA A 97 16.65 -3.05 -8.36
CA ALA A 97 17.31 -2.53 -9.56
C ALA A 97 16.99 -1.05 -9.77
N TYR A 98 15.73 -0.63 -9.66
CA TYR A 98 15.33 0.77 -9.79
C TYR A 98 15.96 1.67 -8.71
N LEU A 99 15.99 1.22 -7.45
CA LEU A 99 16.65 1.98 -6.38
C LEU A 99 18.17 2.13 -6.64
N LYS A 100 18.81 1.09 -7.18
CA LYS A 100 20.23 1.15 -7.57
C LYS A 100 20.43 2.14 -8.72
N GLN A 101 19.61 2.08 -9.75
CA GLN A 101 19.68 2.97 -10.92
C GLN A 101 19.44 4.44 -10.54
N ALA A 102 18.50 4.68 -9.61
CA ALA A 102 18.21 6.02 -9.11
C ALA A 102 19.23 6.54 -8.08
N THR A 103 20.27 5.76 -7.77
CA THR A 103 21.34 6.11 -6.80
C THR A 103 20.77 6.47 -5.41
N VAL A 104 19.63 5.86 -5.03
CA VAL A 104 19.03 6.06 -3.72
C VAL A 104 19.25 4.86 -2.79
N ARG A 105 19.09 5.10 -1.49
CA ARG A 105 19.28 4.07 -0.47
C ARG A 105 18.46 2.82 -0.77
N GLN A 106 19.11 1.66 -0.70
CA GLN A 106 18.46 0.36 -0.85
C GLN A 106 17.54 0.07 0.33
N VAL A 107 16.25 -0.08 0.05
CA VAL A 107 15.24 -0.41 1.05
C VAL A 107 14.39 -1.60 0.62
N ARG A 108 13.86 -2.35 1.58
CA ARG A 108 12.91 -3.42 1.30
C ARG A 108 11.51 -2.83 1.03
N PRO A 109 10.67 -3.44 0.20
CA PRO A 109 9.30 -2.96 -0.07
C PRO A 109 8.47 -2.71 1.20
N HIS A 110 8.68 -3.49 2.26
CA HIS A 110 7.98 -3.28 3.53
C HIS A 110 8.39 -1.96 4.21
N ALA A 111 9.64 -1.52 4.04
CA ALA A 111 10.08 -0.23 4.55
C ALA A 111 9.38 0.94 3.85
N LEU A 112 9.06 0.82 2.55
CA LEU A 112 8.28 1.84 1.82
C LEU A 112 6.86 1.99 2.41
N ARG A 113 6.24 0.88 2.80
CA ARG A 113 4.95 0.90 3.50
C ARG A 113 5.09 1.53 4.90
N HIS A 114 6.19 1.26 5.60
CA HIS A 114 6.47 1.89 6.89
C HIS A 114 6.65 3.42 6.73
N THR A 115 7.43 3.84 5.74
CA THR A 115 7.59 5.27 5.41
C THR A 115 6.25 5.93 5.12
N PHE A 116 5.41 5.31 4.27
CA PHE A 116 4.06 5.80 4.00
C PHE A 116 3.25 6.02 5.29
N ALA A 117 3.23 5.02 6.17
CA ALA A 117 2.49 5.12 7.43
C ALA A 117 3.01 6.25 8.33
N THR A 118 4.33 6.38 8.46
CA THR A 118 4.96 7.44 9.24
C THR A 118 4.66 8.82 8.65
N THR A 119 4.77 8.97 7.33
CA THR A 119 4.45 10.22 6.63
C THR A 119 2.98 10.63 6.82
N CYS A 120 2.04 9.67 6.73
CA CYS A 120 0.63 9.95 6.99
C CYS A 120 0.39 10.47 8.41
N LEU A 121 1.01 9.85 9.42
CA LEU A 121 0.88 10.29 10.82
C LEU A 121 1.53 11.65 11.06
N GLN A 122 2.66 11.93 10.41
CA GLN A 122 3.31 13.24 10.48
C GLN A 122 2.48 14.34 9.82
N ALA A 123 1.74 13.99 8.76
CA ALA A 123 0.78 14.86 8.08
C ALA A 123 -0.55 15.02 8.83
N GLY A 124 -0.72 14.42 10.02
CA GLY A 124 -1.92 14.55 10.84
C GLY A 124 -3.03 13.54 10.55
N CYS A 125 -2.78 12.51 9.74
CA CYS A 125 -3.74 11.43 9.54
C CYS A 125 -4.01 10.72 10.87
N ASP A 126 -5.28 10.53 11.21
CA ASP A 126 -5.65 9.79 12.42
C ASP A 126 -5.34 8.30 12.29
N VAL A 127 -5.14 7.65 13.44
CA VAL A 127 -4.68 6.25 13.50
C VAL A 127 -5.69 5.27 12.95
N LYS A 128 -7.00 5.54 13.11
CA LYS A 128 -8.07 4.69 12.62
C LYS A 128 -8.09 4.69 11.09
N THR A 129 -8.13 5.86 10.48
CA THR A 129 -8.05 6.06 9.03
C THR A 129 -6.79 5.41 8.45
N LEU A 130 -5.63 5.63 9.07
CA LEU A 130 -4.38 5.00 8.63
C LEU A 130 -4.46 3.47 8.73
N SER A 131 -5.02 2.93 9.80
CA SER A 131 -5.22 1.47 9.97
C SER A 131 -6.08 0.88 8.87
N GLU A 132 -7.17 1.56 8.50
CA GLU A 132 -8.07 1.17 7.40
C GLU A 132 -7.35 1.21 6.05
N LEU A 133 -6.63 2.30 5.73
CA LEU A 133 -5.82 2.42 4.51
C LEU A 133 -4.77 1.31 4.39
N LEU A 134 -4.13 0.96 5.50
CA LEU A 134 -3.15 -0.12 5.56
C LEU A 134 -3.80 -1.51 5.54
N GLY A 135 -5.09 -1.65 5.88
CA GLY A 135 -5.76 -2.94 6.04
C GLY A 135 -5.18 -3.74 7.21
N HIS A 136 -5.02 -3.10 8.36
CA HIS A 136 -4.73 -3.78 9.61
C HIS A 136 -6.05 -4.29 10.22
N ALA A 137 -6.02 -5.50 10.78
CA ALA A 137 -7.19 -6.09 11.43
C ALA A 137 -7.60 -5.33 12.69
N ASN A 138 -6.65 -4.64 13.34
CA ASN A 138 -6.87 -3.86 14.55
C ASN A 138 -6.01 -2.58 14.49
N ALA A 139 -6.58 -1.44 14.88
CA ALA A 139 -5.90 -0.16 14.98
C ALA A 139 -4.72 -0.19 15.98
N ASN A 140 -4.77 -1.07 16.98
CA ASN A 140 -3.67 -1.26 17.93
C ASN A 140 -2.35 -1.67 17.24
N ILE A 141 -2.42 -2.40 16.12
CA ILE A 141 -1.24 -2.74 15.31
C ILE A 141 -0.57 -1.46 14.77
N THR A 142 -1.38 -0.50 14.36
CA THR A 142 -0.88 0.81 13.87
C THR A 142 -0.33 1.64 15.02
N LEU A 143 -1.03 1.67 16.16
CA LEU A 143 -0.59 2.38 17.36
C LEU A 143 0.77 1.86 17.84
N GLN A 144 0.88 0.56 18.09
CA GLN A 144 2.12 -0.04 18.61
C GLN A 144 3.31 0.12 17.66
N ARG A 145 3.06 0.09 16.35
CA ARG A 145 4.14 0.07 15.36
C ARG A 145 4.59 1.45 14.92
N TYR A 146 3.69 2.44 14.92
CA TYR A 146 3.96 3.74 14.31
C TYR A 146 3.77 4.94 15.23
N VAL A 147 3.06 4.79 16.35
CA VAL A 147 2.80 5.91 17.25
C VAL A 147 3.77 5.87 18.41
N HIS A 148 4.88 6.57 18.24
CA HIS A 148 5.79 6.89 19.34
C HIS A 148 5.57 8.36 19.69
N SER A 149 4.84 8.63 20.79
CA SER A 149 4.61 10.00 21.25
C SER A 149 5.81 10.47 22.07
N ASP A 150 6.58 11.42 21.54
CA ASP A 150 7.54 12.18 22.30
C ASP A 150 6.91 13.44 22.94
N LEU A 151 7.62 14.08 23.86
CA LEU A 151 7.14 15.27 24.56
C LEU A 151 6.89 16.45 23.60
N SER A 152 7.68 16.55 22.52
CA SER A 152 7.56 17.59 21.51
C SER A 152 6.23 17.47 20.74
N ARG A 153 5.82 16.25 20.41
CA ARG A 153 4.53 15.98 19.79
C ARG A 153 3.37 16.32 20.72
N LYS A 154 3.45 15.91 22.00
CA LYS A 154 2.43 16.25 23.01
C LYS A 154 2.26 17.77 23.15
N ARG A 155 3.37 18.51 23.18
CA ARG A 155 3.36 19.97 23.27
C ARG A 155 2.71 20.62 22.03
N ARG A 156 3.02 20.14 20.82
CA ARG A 156 2.38 20.63 19.58
C ARG A 156 0.87 20.42 19.58
N GLU A 157 0.42 19.23 19.99
CA GLU A 157 -1.01 18.92 20.06
C GLU A 157 -1.73 19.78 21.11
N MET A 158 -1.15 19.97 22.29
CA MET A 158 -1.71 20.87 23.31
C MET A 158 -1.82 22.30 22.80
N ASN A 159 -0.79 22.82 22.16
CA ASN A 159 -0.82 24.18 21.59
C ASN A 159 -1.88 24.29 20.49
N ARG A 160 -2.03 23.29 19.63
CA ARG A 160 -3.05 23.26 18.57
C ARG A 160 -4.48 23.31 19.15
N ILE A 161 -4.76 22.52 20.18
CA ILE A 161 -6.07 22.46 20.82
C ILE A 161 -6.45 23.82 21.43
N PHE A 162 -5.52 24.45 22.12
CA PHE A 162 -5.78 25.69 22.86
C PHE A 162 -5.61 26.96 22.03
N SER A 163 -4.92 26.93 20.89
CA SER A 163 -4.84 28.09 19.99
C SER A 163 -6.17 28.46 19.32
N HIS A 164 -7.12 27.50 19.21
CA HIS A 164 -8.46 27.75 18.66
C HIS A 164 -9.48 28.23 19.71
N GLN A 165 -9.12 28.33 20.98
CA GLN A 165 -10.02 28.76 22.07
C GLN A 165 -9.80 30.22 22.50
N VAL A 166 -8.88 30.94 21.88
CA VAL A 166 -8.52 32.34 22.24
C VAL A 166 -8.88 33.30 21.10
N SER A 167 -9.96 33.00 20.37
CA SER A 167 -10.52 33.94 19.37
C SER A 167 -11.91 34.32 19.73
#